data_02d9fdf810002b6b144a4ec5c7d4b1a0
#
_entry.id   02d9fdf810002b6b144a4ec5c7d4b1a0
#
_cell.length_a   1.000
_cell.length_b   1.000
_cell.length_c   1.000
_cell.angle_alpha   90.00
_cell.angle_beta   90.00
_cell.angle_gamma   90.00
#
_symmetry.space_group_name_H-M   'P 1'
#
loop_
_entity.id
_entity.type
_entity.pdbx_description
1 polymer ?
#
loop_
_entity_poly.entity_id
_entity_poly.type
_entity_poly.pdbx_seq_one_letter_code
_entity_poly.pdbx_strand_id
1 'polypeptide(L)'
;MRRLGDRCAAVLLKGGHTAGAAGEDLVDLLWDGSKVHAFVHPRIASRSTHGTGCSLSSAIAARLGRGENLVQAVSGAIDWLHEAIARAIPLGAGVGPVDHFWRQRPEAAGVPGRGCLA
;
A
#
# COMPACT_ATOMS: atom_id res chain seq x y z
N MET A 1 18.02 -1.83 -10.23
CA MET A 1 18.10 -1.10 -8.96
C MET A 1 19.41 -0.32 -8.78
N ARG A 2 20.57 -0.89 -9.02
CA ARG A 2 21.85 -0.18 -8.84
C ARG A 2 21.94 1.13 -9.62
N ARG A 3 21.51 1.17 -10.88
CA ARG A 3 21.54 2.40 -11.71
C ARG A 3 20.63 3.51 -11.16
N LEU A 4 19.53 3.16 -10.52
CA LEU A 4 18.65 4.13 -9.85
C LEU A 4 19.25 4.55 -8.51
N GLY A 5 19.88 3.63 -7.80
CA GLY A 5 20.54 3.89 -6.53
C GLY A 5 21.70 4.87 -6.60
N ASP A 6 22.38 4.98 -7.73
CA ASP A 6 23.46 5.96 -7.92
C ASP A 6 22.99 7.43 -7.80
N ARG A 7 21.68 7.65 -7.91
CA ARG A 7 21.05 8.98 -7.82
C ARG A 7 20.07 9.15 -6.67
N CYS A 8 19.79 8.10 -5.94
CA CYS A 8 18.81 8.06 -4.85
C CYS A 8 19.40 7.38 -3.62
N ALA A 9 19.05 7.87 -2.44
CA ALA A 9 19.44 7.25 -1.18
C ALA A 9 18.77 5.87 -0.97
N ALA A 10 17.59 5.68 -1.54
CA ALA A 10 16.85 4.43 -1.49
C ALA A 10 15.93 4.29 -2.71
N VAL A 11 15.56 3.05 -3.04
CA VAL A 11 14.65 2.76 -4.15
C VAL A 11 13.66 1.67 -3.73
N LEU A 12 12.36 1.95 -3.89
CA LEU A 12 11.31 0.96 -3.71
C LEU A 12 10.77 0.53 -5.08
N LEU A 13 10.94 -0.74 -5.40
CA LEU A 13 10.41 -1.36 -6.61
C LEU A 13 9.13 -2.12 -6.26
N LYS A 14 8.01 -1.69 -6.85
CA LYS A 14 6.70 -2.30 -6.65
C LYS A 14 6.47 -3.47 -7.59
N GLY A 15 5.99 -4.60 -7.03
CA GLY A 15 5.64 -5.80 -7.80
C GLY A 15 4.20 -5.82 -8.34
N GLY A 16 3.37 -4.84 -8.00
CA GLY A 16 1.91 -4.89 -8.17
C GLY A 16 1.36 -4.85 -9.60
N HIS A 17 2.18 -4.53 -10.60
CA HIS A 17 1.75 -4.47 -12.01
C HIS A 17 2.11 -5.71 -12.81
N THR A 18 2.68 -6.72 -12.19
CA THR A 18 2.96 -7.99 -12.85
C THR A 18 1.64 -8.73 -13.06
N ALA A 19 1.39 -9.18 -14.29
CA ALA A 19 0.21 -9.98 -14.59
C ALA A 19 0.29 -11.31 -13.82
N GLY A 20 -0.78 -11.62 -13.08
CA GLY A 20 -0.86 -12.84 -12.30
C GLY A 20 -2.27 -13.09 -11.80
N ALA A 21 -2.57 -14.32 -11.42
CA ALA A 21 -3.86 -14.72 -10.90
C ALA A 21 -4.11 -14.15 -9.49
N ALA A 22 -5.39 -13.95 -9.14
CA ALA A 22 -5.77 -13.62 -7.77
C ALA A 22 -5.30 -14.73 -6.83
N GLY A 23 -4.67 -14.35 -5.71
CA GLY A 23 -4.13 -15.29 -4.72
C GLY A 23 -2.63 -15.56 -4.84
N GLU A 24 -1.96 -15.07 -5.88
CA GLU A 24 -0.50 -15.09 -5.96
C GLU A 24 0.11 -14.03 -5.05
N ASP A 25 1.27 -14.34 -4.50
CA ASP A 25 2.00 -13.36 -3.70
C ASP A 25 2.64 -12.29 -4.57
N LEU A 26 2.60 -11.06 -4.07
CA LEU A 26 3.33 -9.93 -4.62
C LEU A 26 4.57 -9.67 -3.78
N VAL A 27 5.65 -9.29 -4.44
CA VAL A 27 6.90 -8.94 -3.78
C VAL A 27 7.29 -7.53 -4.15
N ASP A 28 7.41 -6.69 -3.13
CA ASP A 28 7.99 -5.35 -3.25
C ASP A 28 9.43 -5.39 -2.73
N LEU A 29 10.36 -4.75 -3.43
CA LEU A 29 11.77 -4.75 -3.08
C LEU A 29 12.22 -3.32 -2.71
N LEU A 30 12.75 -3.17 -1.52
CA LEU A 30 13.36 -1.92 -1.06
C LEU A 30 14.89 -2.08 -1.01
N TRP A 31 15.59 -1.25 -1.78
CA TRP A 31 17.01 -1.03 -1.58
C TRP A 31 17.21 0.20 -0.70
N ASP A 32 17.91 0.04 0.42
CA ASP A 32 18.07 1.09 1.45
C ASP A 32 19.40 1.85 1.35
N GLY A 33 20.11 1.67 0.25
CA GLY A 33 21.45 2.22 0.06
C GLY A 33 22.56 1.19 0.30
N SER A 34 22.30 0.10 1.02
CA SER A 34 23.28 -0.96 1.31
C SER A 34 22.77 -2.36 0.97
N LYS A 35 21.53 -2.67 1.31
CA LYS A 35 20.94 -4.00 1.11
C LYS A 35 19.51 -3.92 0.57
N VAL A 36 19.03 -5.06 0.09
CA VAL A 36 17.65 -5.22 -0.42
C VAL A 36 16.79 -5.91 0.63
N HIS A 37 15.65 -5.32 0.92
CA HIS A 37 14.59 -5.88 1.76
C HIS A 37 13.43 -6.30 0.87
N ALA A 38 12.88 -7.49 1.07
CA ALA A 38 11.72 -8.00 0.36
C ALA A 38 10.49 -7.96 1.26
N PHE A 39 9.39 -7.41 0.74
CA PHE A 39 8.08 -7.40 1.40
C PHE A 39 7.13 -8.27 0.57
N VAL A 40 6.73 -9.39 1.14
CA VAL A 40 5.81 -10.33 0.49
C VAL A 40 4.42 -10.11 1.05
N HIS A 41 3.44 -9.96 0.16
CA HIS A 41 2.04 -9.83 0.55
C HIS A 41 1.13 -10.43 -0.51
N PRO A 42 -0.04 -10.98 -0.11
CA PRO A 42 -0.96 -11.59 -1.05
C PRO A 42 -1.57 -10.54 -1.98
N ARG A 43 -1.82 -10.94 -3.23
CA ARG A 43 -2.56 -10.11 -4.19
C ARG A 43 -4.02 -10.07 -3.78
N ILE A 44 -4.57 -8.88 -3.65
CA ILE A 44 -6.00 -8.69 -3.39
C ILE A 44 -6.72 -8.57 -4.72
N ALA A 45 -7.79 -9.37 -4.90
CA ALA A 45 -8.70 -9.23 -6.00
C ALA A 45 -9.63 -8.03 -5.75
N SER A 46 -9.22 -6.84 -6.18
CA SER A 46 -10.01 -5.62 -6.05
C SER A 46 -9.87 -4.77 -7.29
N ARG A 47 -10.97 -4.12 -7.69
CA ARG A 47 -10.97 -3.09 -8.73
C ARG A 47 -10.65 -1.69 -8.18
N SER A 48 -10.59 -1.56 -6.86
CA SER A 48 -10.33 -0.28 -6.17
C SER A 48 -8.83 -0.07 -5.97
N THR A 49 -8.10 0.08 -7.08
CA THR A 49 -6.64 0.23 -7.09
C THR A 49 -6.17 1.59 -7.59
N HIS A 50 -7.09 2.52 -7.86
CA HIS A 50 -6.74 3.86 -8.30
C HIS A 50 -6.00 4.63 -7.19
N GLY A 51 -4.88 5.23 -7.53
CA GLY A 51 -4.09 6.04 -6.61
C GLY A 51 -3.23 5.25 -5.62
N THR A 52 -3.02 3.95 -5.82
CA THR A 52 -2.23 3.12 -4.90
C THR A 52 -0.78 3.57 -4.75
N GLY A 53 -0.13 3.93 -5.85
CA GLY A 53 1.24 4.45 -5.84
C GLY A 53 1.36 5.77 -5.07
N CYS A 54 0.45 6.70 -5.34
CA CYS A 54 0.39 7.99 -4.66
C CYS A 54 0.09 7.83 -3.16
N SER A 55 -0.84 6.96 -2.81
CA SER A 55 -1.20 6.66 -1.42
C SER A 55 -0.03 6.02 -0.67
N LEU A 56 0.66 5.09 -1.29
CA LEU A 56 1.84 4.45 -0.71
C LEU A 56 2.95 5.47 -0.44
N SER A 57 3.29 6.28 -1.43
CA SER A 57 4.32 7.31 -1.30
C SER A 57 4.00 8.31 -0.18
N SER A 58 2.75 8.74 -0.11
CA SER A 58 2.28 9.66 0.94
C SER A 58 2.34 9.01 2.33
N ALA A 59 1.95 7.75 2.45
CA ALA A 59 2.00 7.01 3.70
C ALA A 59 3.45 6.81 4.17
N ILE A 60 4.37 6.50 3.28
CA ILE A 60 5.80 6.39 3.59
C ILE A 60 6.34 7.73 4.10
N ALA A 61 6.05 8.82 3.37
CA ALA A 61 6.49 10.16 3.75
C ALA A 61 5.97 10.57 5.14
N ALA A 62 4.71 10.31 5.42
CA ALA A 62 4.11 10.61 6.72
C ALA A 62 4.78 9.83 7.86
N ARG A 63 5.08 8.54 7.64
CA ARG A 63 5.75 7.69 8.63
C ARG A 63 7.19 8.13 8.87
N LEU A 64 7.92 8.47 7.82
CA LEU A 64 9.27 9.04 7.94
C LEU A 64 9.24 10.37 8.72
N GLY A 65 8.25 11.22 8.44
CA GLY A 65 8.05 12.49 9.16
C GLY A 65 7.75 12.31 10.65
N ARG A 66 7.22 11.14 11.05
CA ARG A 66 6.98 10.77 12.45
C ARG A 66 8.20 10.16 13.14
N GLY A 67 9.31 10.01 12.44
CA GLY A 67 10.55 9.49 13.00
C GLY A 67 10.76 7.99 12.85
N GLU A 68 9.90 7.28 12.10
CA GLU A 68 10.14 5.87 11.79
C GLU A 68 11.34 5.73 10.87
N ASN A 69 12.10 4.63 11.00
CA ASN A 69 13.17 4.34 10.06
C ASN A 69 12.60 3.91 8.70
N LEU A 70 13.42 3.93 7.66
CA LEU A 70 12.97 3.68 6.29
C LEU A 70 12.29 2.31 6.12
N VAL A 71 12.85 1.25 6.67
CA VAL A 71 12.29 -0.10 6.54
C VAL A 71 10.94 -0.21 7.25
N GLN A 72 10.82 0.34 8.46
CA GLN A 72 9.57 0.39 9.21
C GLN A 72 8.51 1.24 8.50
N ALA A 73 8.90 2.40 7.97
CA ALA A 73 8.01 3.28 7.24
C ALA A 73 7.43 2.61 6.00
N VAL A 74 8.26 1.93 5.23
CA VAL A 74 7.84 1.20 4.03
C VAL A 74 6.96 0.00 4.39
N SER A 75 7.37 -0.83 5.32
CA SER A 75 6.59 -1.98 5.78
C SER A 75 5.21 -1.58 6.28
N GLY A 76 5.15 -0.60 7.16
CA GLY A 76 3.88 -0.13 7.71
C GLY A 76 2.98 0.55 6.68
N ALA A 77 3.56 1.23 5.70
CA ALA A 77 2.80 1.84 4.60
C ALA A 77 2.23 0.78 3.65
N ILE A 78 2.98 -0.29 3.37
CA ILE A 78 2.50 -1.43 2.57
C ILE A 78 1.32 -2.10 3.26
N ASP A 79 1.44 -2.40 4.55
CA ASP A 79 0.37 -3.03 5.33
C ASP A 79 -0.88 -2.14 5.37
N TRP A 80 -0.71 -0.85 5.60
CA TRP A 80 -1.82 0.11 5.59
C TRP A 80 -2.52 0.16 4.24
N LEU A 81 -1.76 0.22 3.14
CA LEU A 81 -2.33 0.25 1.79
C LEU A 81 -3.06 -1.04 1.45
N HIS A 82 -2.50 -2.18 1.84
CA HIS A 82 -3.10 -3.49 1.62
C HIS A 82 -4.51 -3.56 2.25
N GLU A 83 -4.66 -3.10 3.48
CA GLU A 83 -5.96 -3.00 4.13
C GLU A 83 -6.88 -1.97 3.46
N ALA A 84 -6.34 -0.85 3.01
CA ALA A 84 -7.10 0.17 2.30
C ALA A 84 -7.68 -0.35 0.97
N ILE A 85 -6.96 -1.22 0.27
CA ILE A 85 -7.45 -1.89 -0.94
C ILE A 85 -8.50 -2.94 -0.57
N ALA A 86 -8.24 -3.76 0.45
CA ALA A 86 -9.16 -4.82 0.86
C ALA A 86 -10.50 -4.29 1.36
N ARG A 87 -10.49 -3.14 2.01
CA ARG A 87 -11.68 -2.49 2.60
C ARG A 87 -12.33 -1.45 1.68
N ALA A 88 -11.82 -1.29 0.47
CA ALA A 88 -12.35 -0.31 -0.47
C ALA A 88 -13.78 -0.64 -0.87
N ILE A 89 -14.61 0.40 -0.93
CA ILE A 89 -15.99 0.31 -1.38
C ILE A 89 -15.99 0.55 -2.90
N PRO A 90 -16.54 -0.36 -3.71
CA PRO A 90 -16.65 -0.14 -5.16
C PRO A 90 -17.47 1.11 -5.45
N LEU A 91 -16.90 2.04 -6.22
CA LEU A 91 -17.55 3.26 -6.68
C LEU A 91 -17.52 3.29 -8.20
N GLY A 92 -18.68 3.35 -8.81
CA GLY A 92 -18.80 3.35 -10.27
C GLY A 92 -18.48 2.01 -10.92
N ALA A 93 -18.32 2.00 -12.25
CA ALA A 93 -18.09 0.80 -13.05
C ALA A 93 -16.61 0.55 -13.40
N GLY A 94 -15.73 1.52 -13.17
CA GLY A 94 -14.31 1.44 -13.48
C GLY A 94 -13.45 1.09 -12.27
N VAL A 95 -12.15 1.40 -12.38
CA VAL A 95 -11.20 1.28 -11.28
C VAL A 95 -11.54 2.32 -10.21
N GLY A 96 -11.85 1.87 -9.01
CA GLY A 96 -12.22 2.72 -7.89
C GLY A 96 -11.04 3.12 -7.00
N PRO A 97 -11.27 4.09 -6.10
CA PRO A 97 -10.28 4.50 -5.10
C PRO A 97 -10.15 3.47 -3.97
N VAL A 98 -9.01 3.50 -3.29
CA VAL A 98 -8.79 2.76 -2.05
C VAL A 98 -9.47 3.47 -0.86
N ASP A 99 -9.73 2.74 0.21
CA ASP A 99 -10.28 3.33 1.44
C ASP A 99 -9.17 3.91 2.31
N HIS A 100 -8.84 5.18 2.10
CA HIS A 100 -7.80 5.88 2.86
C HIS A 100 -8.14 6.03 4.35
N PHE A 101 -9.40 5.98 4.72
CA PHE A 101 -9.91 6.25 6.07
C PHE A 101 -10.30 5.01 6.85
N TRP A 102 -9.90 3.83 6.41
CA TRP A 102 -10.32 2.59 7.03
C TRP A 102 -9.98 2.49 8.52
N ARG A 103 -8.86 3.08 8.95
CA ARG A 103 -8.48 3.10 10.37
C ARG A 103 -9.34 4.00 11.23
N GLN A 104 -9.89 5.07 10.66
CA GLN A 104 -10.71 6.04 11.35
C GLN A 104 -12.18 5.61 11.43
N ARG A 105 -12.58 4.61 10.67
CA ARG A 105 -13.92 4.07 10.76
C ARG A 105 -14.03 3.22 12.01
N PRO A 106 -14.99 3.52 12.91
CA PRO A 106 -15.28 2.58 13.98
C PRO A 106 -15.69 1.26 13.35
N GLU A 107 -15.11 0.18 13.80
CA GLU A 107 -15.63 -1.14 13.47
C GLU A 107 -17.05 -1.20 14.06
N ALA A 108 -18.02 -0.90 13.23
CA ALA A 108 -19.39 -1.07 13.59
C ALA A 108 -19.63 -2.57 13.66
N ALA A 109 -19.63 -3.12 14.87
CA ALA A 109 -19.86 -4.51 15.15
C ALA A 109 -21.06 -5.02 14.33
N GLY A 110 -20.78 -5.78 13.28
CA GLY A 110 -21.81 -6.39 12.44
C GLY A 110 -22.62 -5.44 11.57
N VAL A 111 -22.17 -4.21 11.34
CA VAL A 111 -22.89 -3.24 10.50
C VAL A 111 -22.01 -2.71 9.39
N PRO A 112 -21.86 -3.46 8.30
CA PRO A 112 -21.04 -3.03 7.15
C PRO A 112 -21.59 -1.74 6.55
N GLY A 113 -20.69 -0.80 6.29
CA GLY A 113 -20.98 0.38 5.49
C GLY A 113 -21.75 1.50 6.17
N ARG A 114 -22.03 1.42 7.45
CA ARG A 114 -22.81 2.45 8.13
C ARG A 114 -22.03 3.53 8.83
N GLY A 115 -20.82 3.29 9.20
CA GLY A 115 -20.00 4.28 9.89
C GLY A 115 -19.40 5.34 8.98
N CYS A 116 -19.58 5.22 7.69
CA CYS A 116 -18.94 6.05 6.69
C CYS A 116 -19.35 7.53 6.72
N LEU A 117 -20.43 7.84 7.39
CA LEU A 117 -21.01 9.18 7.40
C LEU A 117 -20.68 9.98 8.67
N ALA A 118 -20.02 9.37 9.57
CA ALA A 118 -19.61 10.05 10.78
C ALA A 118 -18.53 11.08 10.54
#